data_2c48d8c4cad015873aed714ae60eeb70
#
_entry.id   2c48d8c4cad015873aed714ae60eeb70
#
_cell.length_a   1.000
_cell.length_b   1.000
_cell.length_c   1.000
_cell.angle_alpha   90.00
_cell.angle_beta   90.00
_cell.angle_gamma   90.00
#
_symmetry.space_group_name_H-M   'P 1'
#
loop_
_entity.id
_entity.type
_entity.pdbx_description
1 polymer ?
#
loop_
_entity_poly.entity_id
_entity_poly.type
_entity_poly.pdbx_seq_one_letter_code
_entity_poly.pdbx_strand_id
1 'polypeptide(L)'
;MTQFTMTAARRLVLAAFAAAAIPGLPALAHHGWSWAEGEQMTLEGTIQSISMSPPHPVLQVQDAEGVVWQVDLGNPRQTERSGFTGDTAEPGDAITVLGNRSKDPDDMHMKAVRITIDGQNYDMYPDRIQD
;
A
#
# COMPACT_ATOMS: atom_id res chain seq x y z
N MET A 1 -55.83 48.20 44.14
CA MET A 1 -55.36 47.84 42.79
C MET A 1 -53.92 47.27 42.90
N THR A 2 -53.87 45.99 42.92
CA THR A 2 -52.57 45.27 43.04
C THR A 2 -52.09 44.81 41.70
N GLN A 3 -50.99 45.37 41.26
CA GLN A 3 -50.35 44.92 40.02
C GLN A 3 -49.42 43.73 40.30
N PHE A 4 -49.78 42.60 39.75
CA PHE A 4 -48.90 41.44 39.75
C PHE A 4 -47.94 41.53 38.63
N THR A 5 -46.68 41.78 38.93
CA THR A 5 -45.58 41.68 37.95
C THR A 5 -45.14 40.24 37.88
N MET A 6 -45.49 39.55 36.81
CA MET A 6 -44.96 38.21 36.52
C MET A 6 -43.57 38.35 35.95
N THR A 7 -42.59 38.00 36.74
CA THR A 7 -41.20 37.86 36.29
C THR A 7 -41.04 36.54 35.55
N ALA A 8 -40.96 36.66 34.22
CA ALA A 8 -40.65 35.50 33.39
C ALA A 8 -39.19 35.12 33.55
N ALA A 9 -38.95 34.06 34.27
CA ALA A 9 -37.62 33.44 34.31
C ALA A 9 -37.32 32.76 32.97
N ARG A 10 -36.48 33.39 32.16
CA ARG A 10 -35.90 32.77 30.95
C ARG A 10 -34.94 31.71 31.41
N ARG A 11 -35.35 30.45 31.33
CA ARG A 11 -34.42 29.31 31.44
C ARG A 11 -33.61 29.24 30.18
N LEU A 12 -32.33 29.62 30.28
CA LEU A 12 -31.34 29.40 29.26
C LEU A 12 -31.00 27.89 29.25
N VAL A 13 -31.50 27.16 28.28
CA VAL A 13 -31.06 25.78 28.04
C VAL A 13 -29.77 25.88 27.28
N LEU A 14 -28.65 25.72 27.97
CA LEU A 14 -27.37 25.47 27.33
C LEU A 14 -27.38 24.05 26.74
N ALA A 15 -27.62 23.92 25.45
CA ALA A 15 -27.34 22.68 24.74
C ALA A 15 -25.82 22.50 24.63
N ALA A 16 -25.26 21.66 25.50
CA ALA A 16 -23.89 21.22 25.36
C ALA A 16 -23.82 20.31 24.14
N PHE A 17 -23.30 20.83 23.03
CA PHE A 17 -22.88 20.03 21.91
C PHE A 17 -21.62 19.25 22.36
N ALA A 18 -21.80 18.02 22.76
CA ALA A 18 -20.69 17.07 22.87
C ALA A 18 -20.23 16.76 21.46
N ALA A 19 -19.16 17.42 21.02
CA ALA A 19 -18.44 17.02 19.81
C ALA A 19 -17.87 15.63 20.10
N ALA A 20 -18.52 14.59 19.62
CA ALA A 20 -17.97 13.26 19.59
C ALA A 20 -16.76 13.33 18.63
N ALA A 21 -15.56 13.37 19.21
CA ALA A 21 -14.35 13.13 18.48
C ALA A 21 -14.42 11.68 17.97
N ILE A 22 -14.80 11.49 16.72
CA ILE A 22 -14.66 10.22 16.04
C ILE A 22 -13.14 9.99 15.97
N PRO A 23 -12.59 8.96 16.64
CA PRO A 23 -11.21 8.63 16.42
C PRO A 23 -11.09 8.30 14.93
N GLY A 24 -10.41 9.16 14.19
CA GLY A 24 -10.05 8.87 12.80
C GLY A 24 -9.34 7.54 12.84
N LEU A 25 -9.93 6.53 12.19
CA LEU A 25 -9.19 5.32 11.87
C LEU A 25 -7.91 5.78 11.20
N PRO A 26 -6.74 5.33 11.66
CA PRO A 26 -5.51 5.62 10.93
C PRO A 26 -5.77 5.16 9.52
N ALA A 27 -5.74 6.10 8.57
CA ALA A 27 -5.68 5.74 7.17
C ALA A 27 -4.39 4.92 7.06
N LEU A 28 -4.54 3.61 7.05
CA LEU A 28 -3.45 2.69 6.77
C LEU A 28 -3.04 3.01 5.35
N ALA A 29 -2.13 3.97 5.24
CA ALA A 29 -1.44 4.22 4.01
C ALA A 29 -0.56 3.00 3.74
N HIS A 30 -1.12 2.01 3.04
CA HIS A 30 -0.37 0.91 2.46
C HIS A 30 0.69 1.39 1.44
N HIS A 31 0.85 2.71 1.32
CA HIS A 31 1.79 3.38 0.43
C HIS A 31 3.20 3.55 1.05
N GLY A 32 3.35 3.28 2.35
CA GLY A 32 4.64 3.36 3.04
C GLY A 32 5.37 2.02 3.04
N TRP A 33 6.49 2.01 3.77
CA TRP A 33 7.33 0.83 4.00
C TRP A 33 7.11 0.20 5.38
N SER A 34 6.25 0.79 6.20
CA SER A 34 6.07 0.39 7.60
C SER A 34 5.55 -1.02 7.82
N TRP A 35 4.84 -1.56 6.83
CA TRP A 35 4.30 -2.91 6.84
C TRP A 35 5.30 -3.97 6.37
N ALA A 36 6.37 -3.53 5.67
CA ALA A 36 7.39 -4.41 5.12
C ALA A 36 8.55 -4.63 6.10
N GLU A 37 9.19 -5.80 6.00
CA GLU A 37 10.42 -6.10 6.71
C GLU A 37 11.55 -5.15 6.29
N GLY A 38 12.54 -4.96 7.18
CA GLY A 38 13.73 -4.18 6.86
C GLY A 38 14.72 -4.93 5.97
N GLU A 39 14.73 -6.24 6.06
CA GLU A 39 15.60 -7.12 5.28
C GLU A 39 14.97 -7.47 3.93
N GLN A 40 15.80 -7.53 2.90
CA GLN A 40 15.37 -7.91 1.56
C GLN A 40 15.49 -9.41 1.34
N MET A 41 14.59 -9.93 0.50
CA MET A 41 14.62 -11.29 0.01
C MET A 41 14.50 -11.32 -1.50
N THR A 42 14.91 -12.43 -2.09
CA THR A 42 14.71 -12.70 -3.51
C THR A 42 13.56 -13.70 -3.69
N LEU A 43 12.61 -13.35 -4.53
CA LEU A 43 11.51 -14.21 -4.97
C LEU A 43 11.74 -14.56 -6.44
N GLU A 44 11.81 -15.83 -6.75
CA GLU A 44 11.81 -16.34 -8.13
C GLU A 44 10.47 -17.00 -8.43
N GLY A 45 9.93 -16.74 -9.60
CA GLY A 45 8.65 -17.31 -9.96
C GLY A 45 8.21 -16.97 -11.38
N THR A 46 6.92 -17.16 -11.60
CA THR A 46 6.25 -16.92 -12.88
C THR A 46 5.13 -15.91 -12.68
N ILE A 47 5.07 -14.91 -13.54
CA ILE A 47 4.00 -13.90 -13.51
C ILE A 47 2.66 -14.57 -13.85
N GLN A 48 1.68 -14.40 -12.98
CA GLN A 48 0.31 -14.87 -13.17
C GLN A 48 -0.59 -13.77 -13.72
N SER A 49 -0.40 -12.54 -13.23
CA SER A 49 -1.14 -11.37 -13.69
C SER A 49 -0.37 -10.08 -13.46
N ILE A 50 -0.70 -9.07 -14.24
CA ILE A 50 -0.13 -7.73 -14.18
C ILE A 50 -1.28 -6.73 -14.14
N SER A 51 -1.26 -5.85 -13.15
CA SER A 51 -2.13 -4.68 -13.08
C SER A 51 -1.29 -3.41 -13.02
N MET A 52 -1.47 -2.53 -13.99
CA MET A 52 -0.81 -1.23 -14.03
C MET A 52 -1.68 -0.10 -13.44
N SER A 53 -2.80 -0.47 -12.82
CA SER A 53 -3.78 0.48 -12.27
C SER A 53 -3.26 1.23 -11.04
N PRO A 54 -3.68 2.51 -10.85
CA PRO A 54 -3.40 3.24 -9.61
C PRO A 54 -3.96 2.49 -8.38
N PRO A 55 -3.38 2.69 -7.18
CA PRO A 55 -2.36 3.68 -6.81
C PRO A 55 -0.93 3.29 -7.17
N HIS A 56 -0.65 2.04 -7.41
CA HIS A 56 0.63 1.52 -7.90
C HIS A 56 0.40 0.21 -8.66
N PRO A 57 1.27 -0.09 -9.63
CA PRO A 57 1.23 -1.38 -10.32
C PRO A 57 1.46 -2.55 -9.36
N VAL A 58 0.81 -3.68 -9.66
CA VAL A 58 0.88 -4.92 -8.87
C VAL A 58 1.05 -6.11 -9.80
N LEU A 59 1.95 -7.02 -9.44
CA LEU A 59 2.07 -8.33 -10.07
C LEU A 59 1.57 -9.42 -9.11
N GLN A 60 0.99 -10.48 -9.67
CA GLN A 60 0.84 -11.75 -8.97
C GLN A 60 1.92 -12.70 -9.50
N VAL A 61 2.75 -13.22 -8.61
CA VAL A 61 3.89 -14.08 -8.97
C VAL A 61 3.77 -15.40 -8.22
N GLN A 62 3.74 -16.50 -8.95
CA GLN A 62 3.72 -17.85 -8.38
C GLN A 62 5.14 -18.37 -8.25
N ASP A 63 5.52 -18.78 -7.03
CA ASP A 63 6.81 -19.39 -6.77
C ASP A 63 6.85 -20.88 -7.12
N ALA A 64 8.01 -21.52 -6.91
CA ALA A 64 8.22 -22.93 -7.23
C ALA A 64 7.36 -23.88 -6.38
N GLU A 65 6.91 -23.48 -5.19
CA GLU A 65 6.02 -24.21 -4.32
C GLU A 65 4.54 -24.06 -4.66
N GLY A 66 4.23 -23.22 -5.67
CA GLY A 66 2.86 -22.92 -6.09
C GLY A 66 2.18 -21.82 -5.28
N VAL A 67 2.93 -21.14 -4.41
CA VAL A 67 2.42 -20.00 -3.63
C VAL A 67 2.37 -18.75 -4.51
N VAL A 68 1.25 -18.06 -4.48
CA VAL A 68 1.08 -16.81 -5.21
C VAL A 68 1.37 -15.62 -4.29
N TRP A 69 2.31 -14.80 -4.71
CA TRP A 69 2.74 -13.58 -4.04
C TRP A 69 2.15 -12.36 -4.71
N GLN A 70 1.63 -11.44 -3.91
CA GLN A 70 1.36 -10.09 -4.39
C GLN A 70 2.65 -9.27 -4.32
N VAL A 71 3.06 -8.75 -5.46
CA VAL A 71 4.27 -7.93 -5.60
C VAL A 71 3.87 -6.52 -5.97
N ASP A 72 4.00 -5.60 -5.03
CA ASP A 72 3.77 -4.18 -5.27
C ASP A 72 5.00 -3.57 -5.94
N LEU A 73 4.80 -2.92 -7.07
CA LEU A 73 5.83 -2.14 -7.75
C LEU A 73 5.98 -0.75 -7.13
N GLY A 74 6.74 0.12 -7.75
CA GLY A 74 6.81 1.53 -7.38
C GLY A 74 5.49 2.26 -7.66
N ASN A 75 5.38 3.51 -7.22
CA ASN A 75 4.29 4.34 -7.73
C ASN A 75 4.39 4.47 -9.26
N PRO A 76 3.37 4.99 -9.96
CA PRO A 76 3.39 5.02 -11.42
C PRO A 76 4.63 5.68 -12.02
N ARG A 77 5.11 6.78 -11.42
CA ARG A 77 6.32 7.48 -11.89
C ARG A 77 7.60 6.69 -11.67
N GLN A 78 7.72 6.04 -10.51
CA GLN A 78 8.90 5.21 -10.20
C GLN A 78 8.95 3.97 -11.07
N THR A 79 7.81 3.33 -11.30
CA THR A 79 7.70 2.17 -12.18
C THR A 79 8.08 2.55 -13.61
N GLU A 80 7.52 3.63 -14.15
CA GLU A 80 7.85 4.13 -15.48
C GLU A 80 9.34 4.50 -15.60
N ARG A 81 9.88 5.20 -14.59
CA ARG A 81 11.30 5.59 -14.57
C ARG A 81 12.23 4.39 -14.54
N SER A 82 11.82 3.27 -13.95
CA SER A 82 12.59 2.02 -13.95
C SER A 82 12.70 1.40 -15.35
N GLY A 83 11.85 1.82 -16.28
CA GLY A 83 11.69 1.25 -17.61
C GLY A 83 10.62 0.15 -17.70
N PHE A 84 10.00 -0.21 -16.57
CA PHE A 84 8.92 -1.19 -16.55
C PHE A 84 7.61 -0.53 -16.96
N THR A 85 6.97 -1.10 -17.99
CA THR A 85 5.68 -0.66 -18.52
C THR A 85 4.71 -1.85 -18.62
N GLY A 86 3.47 -1.60 -19.02
CA GLY A 86 2.50 -2.67 -19.27
C GLY A 86 2.89 -3.64 -20.38
N ASP A 87 3.85 -3.24 -21.24
CA ASP A 87 4.33 -4.05 -22.36
C ASP A 87 5.69 -4.74 -22.08
N THR A 88 6.26 -4.52 -20.89
CA THR A 88 7.56 -5.07 -20.51
C THR A 88 7.52 -6.58 -20.30
N ALA A 89 6.42 -7.08 -19.75
CA ALA A 89 6.21 -8.47 -19.39
C ALA A 89 4.77 -8.88 -19.62
N GLU A 90 4.55 -10.18 -19.64
CA GLU A 90 3.22 -10.77 -19.78
C GLU A 90 3.06 -11.98 -18.83
N PRO A 91 1.81 -12.38 -18.50
CA PRO A 91 1.59 -13.63 -17.77
C PRO A 91 2.29 -14.80 -18.42
N GLY A 92 2.97 -15.63 -17.60
CA GLY A 92 3.79 -16.74 -18.07
C GLY A 92 5.29 -16.45 -18.09
N ASP A 93 5.70 -15.20 -18.04
CA ASP A 93 7.11 -14.83 -17.99
C ASP A 93 7.75 -15.19 -16.66
N ALA A 94 8.98 -15.69 -16.72
CA ALA A 94 9.82 -15.88 -15.54
C ALA A 94 10.30 -14.53 -15.01
N ILE A 95 10.32 -14.41 -13.69
CA ILE A 95 10.69 -13.17 -13.00
C ILE A 95 11.50 -13.45 -11.75
N THR A 96 12.46 -12.58 -11.46
CA THR A 96 13.14 -12.49 -10.18
C THR A 96 12.82 -11.14 -9.55
N VAL A 97 12.39 -11.16 -8.30
CA VAL A 97 12.03 -9.96 -7.54
C VAL A 97 12.92 -9.85 -6.32
N LEU A 98 13.70 -8.78 -6.23
CA LEU A 98 14.37 -8.37 -4.98
C LEU A 98 13.45 -7.39 -4.27
N GLY A 99 13.11 -7.65 -3.03
CA GLY A 99 12.21 -6.78 -2.29
C GLY A 99 12.05 -7.13 -0.83
N ASN A 100 11.19 -6.37 -0.16
CA ASN A 100 10.90 -6.49 1.25
C ASN A 100 9.50 -7.10 1.43
N ARG A 101 9.43 -8.27 2.06
CA ARG A 101 8.18 -8.96 2.32
C ARG A 101 7.40 -8.31 3.46
N SER A 102 6.12 -8.65 3.57
CA SER A 102 5.30 -8.31 4.73
C SER A 102 5.91 -8.84 6.03
N LYS A 103 5.80 -8.05 7.10
CA LYS A 103 6.11 -8.44 8.48
C LYS A 103 5.20 -9.55 8.99
N ASP A 104 4.01 -9.65 8.44
CA ASP A 104 3.10 -10.76 8.71
C ASP A 104 3.54 -11.96 7.87
N PRO A 105 4.02 -13.06 8.49
CA PRO A 105 4.51 -14.23 7.77
C PRO A 105 3.43 -14.97 6.99
N ASP A 106 2.16 -14.77 7.31
CA ASP A 106 1.03 -15.39 6.61
C ASP A 106 0.56 -14.56 5.41
N ASP A 107 1.07 -13.33 5.27
CA ASP A 107 0.78 -12.43 4.16
C ASP A 107 1.85 -12.58 3.07
N MET A 108 1.51 -13.28 2.00
CA MET A 108 2.39 -13.45 0.83
C MET A 108 2.40 -12.19 -0.02
N HIS A 109 2.96 -11.15 0.54
CA HIS A 109 3.00 -9.80 0.01
C HIS A 109 4.41 -9.23 0.13
N MET A 110 4.89 -8.58 -0.92
CA MET A 110 6.18 -7.90 -0.89
C MET A 110 6.18 -6.64 -1.72
N LYS A 111 7.08 -5.76 -1.37
CA LYS A 111 7.35 -4.54 -2.12
C LYS A 111 8.64 -4.72 -2.92
N ALA A 112 8.52 -4.66 -4.24
CA ALA A 112 9.65 -4.81 -5.12
C ALA A 112 10.59 -3.60 -5.04
N VAL A 113 11.87 -3.89 -4.93
CA VAL A 113 12.96 -2.91 -5.04
C VAL A 113 13.57 -2.99 -6.44
N ARG A 114 13.78 -4.21 -6.93
CA ARG A 114 14.26 -4.52 -8.28
C ARG A 114 13.48 -5.69 -8.86
N ILE A 115 13.17 -5.61 -10.12
CA ILE A 115 12.66 -6.72 -10.91
C ILE A 115 13.68 -7.06 -11.97
N THR A 116 13.91 -8.35 -12.20
CA THR A 116 14.75 -8.85 -13.28
C THR A 116 13.95 -9.79 -14.17
N ILE A 117 13.92 -9.50 -15.47
CA ILE A 117 13.28 -10.30 -16.50
C ILE A 117 14.26 -10.42 -17.67
N ASP A 118 14.50 -11.62 -18.13
CA ASP A 118 15.45 -11.91 -19.22
C ASP A 118 16.82 -11.25 -19.02
N GLY A 119 17.31 -11.23 -17.78
CA GLY A 119 18.59 -10.64 -17.42
C GLY A 119 18.62 -9.11 -17.36
N GLN A 120 17.50 -8.44 -17.62
CA GLN A 120 17.37 -6.99 -17.49
C GLN A 120 16.78 -6.59 -16.16
N ASN A 121 17.43 -5.63 -15.49
CA ASN A 121 16.98 -5.07 -14.22
C ASN A 121 16.10 -3.84 -14.44
N TYR A 122 15.03 -3.80 -13.65
CA TYR A 122 14.10 -2.67 -13.53
C TYR A 122 14.10 -2.22 -12.07
N ASP A 123 14.79 -1.13 -11.77
CA ASP A 123 15.00 -0.65 -10.42
C ASP A 123 13.88 0.30 -10.01
N MET A 124 12.95 -0.19 -9.17
CA MET A 124 11.84 0.59 -8.64
C MET A 124 12.35 1.61 -7.62
N TYR A 125 13.31 1.18 -6.78
CA TYR A 125 13.90 1.97 -5.71
C TYR A 125 15.42 1.76 -5.66
N PRO A 126 16.18 2.37 -6.59
CA PRO A 126 17.63 2.14 -6.69
C PRO A 126 18.38 2.42 -5.38
N ASP A 127 17.95 3.44 -4.64
CA ASP A 127 18.58 3.85 -3.37
C ASP A 127 18.30 2.89 -2.21
N ARG A 128 17.43 1.89 -2.40
CA ARG A 128 17.08 0.90 -1.38
C ARG A 128 17.65 -0.48 -1.63
N ILE A 129 18.39 -0.67 -2.70
CA ILE A 129 19.02 -1.96 -3.02
C ILE A 129 20.08 -2.22 -1.94
N GLN A 130 19.95 -3.38 -1.27
CA GLN A 130 20.92 -3.88 -0.28
C GLN A 130 21.82 -4.90 -0.99
N ASP A 131 23.14 -4.76 -0.80
CA ASP A 131 24.16 -5.66 -1.31
C ASP A 131 24.39 -6.83 -0.33
#